data_9cd77f86f1117b65bd7a4ba39659dd33
#
_entry.id   9cd77f86f1117b65bd7a4ba39659dd33
#
_cell.length_a   1.000
_cell.length_b   1.000
_cell.length_c   1.000
_cell.angle_alpha   90.00
_cell.angle_beta   90.00
_cell.angle_gamma   90.00
#
_symmetry.space_group_name_H-M   'P 1'
#
loop_
_entity.id
_entity.type
_entity.pdbx_description
1 polymer ?
#
loop_
_entity_poly.entity_id
_entity_poly.type
_entity_poly.pdbx_seq_one_letter_code
_entity_poly.pdbx_strand_id
1 'polypeptide(L)'
;MKQNSRFEKKLYTTWGRNIDKNNVLTEYPRPLLKRDADSYVNLNGIWKYAFTASNKRPVRFDGDILVPFSPEAPLSGVNRQLKPNEYLWYERIVTFDINRLSDNSRFIIHFGAVDQICSVYVNGIK
;
A
#
# COMPACT_ATOMS: atom_id res chain seq x y z
N MET A 1 5.90 30.49 20.90
CA MET A 1 7.11 29.67 20.67
C MET A 1 7.06 29.10 19.26
N LYS A 2 7.90 29.57 18.34
CA LYS A 2 8.00 28.98 16.98
C LYS A 2 8.79 27.68 17.11
N GLN A 3 8.13 26.55 16.94
CA GLN A 3 8.79 25.28 16.77
C GLN A 3 9.63 25.35 15.47
N ASN A 4 10.94 25.27 15.63
CA ASN A 4 11.89 25.18 14.52
C ASN A 4 11.69 23.84 13.82
N SER A 5 10.95 23.85 12.74
CA SER A 5 10.75 22.68 11.86
C SER A 5 11.99 22.47 10.97
N ARG A 6 13.08 22.02 11.59
CA ARG A 6 14.33 21.70 10.89
C ARG A 6 14.21 20.51 9.94
N PHE A 7 13.03 19.82 9.95
CA PHE A 7 12.77 18.59 9.22
C PHE A 7 11.65 18.69 8.17
N GLU A 8 11.14 19.88 7.87
CA GLU A 8 10.04 20.06 6.91
C GLU A 8 10.46 20.15 5.43
N LYS A 9 11.73 20.01 5.10
CA LYS A 9 12.11 19.91 3.70
C LYS A 9 11.78 18.49 3.20
N LYS A 10 10.63 18.36 2.56
CA LYS A 10 10.30 17.17 1.79
C LYS A 10 11.37 16.94 0.73
N LEU A 11 12.18 15.91 0.93
CA LEU A 11 13.21 15.53 -0.03
C LEU A 11 12.58 14.61 -1.07
N TYR A 12 12.49 15.09 -2.29
CA TYR A 12 12.08 14.28 -3.44
C TYR A 12 13.28 14.03 -4.34
N THR A 13 13.45 12.80 -4.76
CA THR A 13 14.33 12.47 -5.88
C THR A 13 13.70 12.92 -7.20
N THR A 14 14.48 12.97 -8.27
CA THR A 14 13.96 13.27 -9.61
C THR A 14 12.86 12.28 -10.01
N TRP A 15 13.04 10.99 -9.71
CA TRP A 15 12.03 9.95 -9.96
C TRP A 15 10.79 10.14 -9.09
N GLY A 16 10.96 10.47 -7.81
CA GLY A 16 9.84 10.70 -6.89
C GLY A 16 8.93 11.86 -7.29
N ARG A 17 9.47 12.88 -7.98
CA ARG A 17 8.68 14.01 -8.51
C ARG A 17 7.77 13.64 -9.66
N ASN A 18 8.13 12.59 -10.38
CA ASN A 18 7.48 12.16 -11.62
C ASN A 18 6.65 10.87 -11.46
N ILE A 19 6.40 10.44 -10.22
CA ILE A 19 5.61 9.24 -9.98
C ILE A 19 4.16 9.45 -10.42
N ASP A 20 3.71 8.60 -11.33
CA ASP A 20 2.30 8.48 -11.66
C ASP A 20 1.58 7.59 -10.63
N LYS A 21 0.57 8.17 -9.97
CA LYS A 21 -0.22 7.48 -8.95
C LYS A 21 -1.01 6.28 -9.49
N ASN A 22 -1.27 6.26 -10.79
CA ASN A 22 -1.99 5.17 -11.46
C ASN A 22 -1.04 4.08 -11.95
N ASN A 23 0.26 4.34 -11.98
CA ASN A 23 1.26 3.44 -12.50
C ASN A 23 2.51 3.43 -11.60
N VAL A 24 2.32 3.14 -10.34
CA VAL A 24 3.37 3.22 -9.31
C VAL A 24 4.26 2.00 -9.36
N LEU A 25 5.55 2.21 -9.68
CA LEU A 25 6.60 1.18 -9.59
C LEU A 25 6.17 -0.18 -10.18
N THR A 26 5.74 -0.16 -11.44
CA THR A 26 5.28 -1.35 -12.16
C THR A 26 6.36 -2.40 -12.34
N GLU A 27 7.61 -1.99 -12.33
CA GLU A 27 8.77 -2.85 -12.50
C GLU A 27 9.50 -3.05 -11.18
N TYR A 28 8.96 -3.93 -10.33
CA TYR A 28 9.79 -4.46 -9.25
C TYR A 28 10.62 -5.63 -9.80
N PRO A 29 11.94 -5.48 -9.93
CA PRO A 29 12.78 -6.51 -10.56
C PRO A 29 12.90 -7.73 -9.63
N ARG A 30 12.03 -8.69 -9.82
CA ARG A 30 12.25 -10.05 -9.32
C ARG A 30 12.60 -10.92 -10.53
N PRO A 31 13.87 -11.28 -10.73
CA PRO A 31 14.35 -11.88 -11.95
C PRO A 31 13.75 -13.26 -12.27
N LEU A 32 13.11 -13.92 -11.30
CA LEU A 32 12.47 -15.22 -11.48
C LEU A 32 10.94 -15.18 -11.67
N LEU A 33 10.32 -14.01 -11.62
CA LEU A 33 8.88 -13.86 -11.87
C LEU A 33 8.65 -13.48 -13.35
N LYS A 34 8.21 -14.42 -14.14
CA LYS A 34 7.57 -14.11 -15.41
C LYS A 34 6.21 -13.45 -15.12
N ARG A 35 6.00 -12.30 -15.72
CA ARG A 35 4.75 -11.55 -15.60
C ARG A 35 4.10 -11.51 -16.97
N ASP A 36 3.16 -12.39 -17.20
CA ASP A 36 2.28 -12.24 -18.35
C ASP A 36 1.21 -11.21 -18.02
N ALA A 37 0.95 -10.30 -18.95
CA ALA A 37 0.03 -9.17 -18.72
C ALA A 37 -1.37 -9.62 -18.25
N ASP A 38 -1.76 -10.85 -18.60
CA ASP A 38 -3.06 -11.41 -18.25
C ASP A 38 -3.08 -12.16 -16.92
N SER A 39 -1.92 -12.50 -16.36
CA SER A 39 -1.79 -13.31 -15.14
C SER A 39 -1.38 -12.51 -13.91
N TYR A 40 -1.05 -11.23 -14.06
CA TYR A 40 -0.52 -10.39 -13.00
C TYR A 40 -1.24 -9.05 -12.91
N VAL A 41 -1.62 -8.66 -11.71
CA VAL A 41 -2.16 -7.33 -11.42
C VAL A 41 -1.29 -6.65 -10.37
N ASN A 42 -0.75 -5.48 -10.70
CA ASN A 42 -0.03 -4.66 -9.74
C ASN A 42 -1.02 -3.94 -8.81
N LEU A 43 -0.95 -4.23 -7.52
CA LEU A 43 -1.80 -3.61 -6.51
C LEU A 43 -1.17 -2.36 -5.87
N ASN A 44 -0.01 -1.91 -6.32
CA ASN A 44 0.49 -0.59 -5.94
C ASN A 44 -0.50 0.50 -6.38
N GLY A 45 -0.41 1.67 -5.77
CA GLY A 45 -1.29 2.78 -6.06
C GLY A 45 -2.08 3.22 -4.83
N ILE A 46 -3.26 3.75 -5.03
CA ILE A 46 -4.07 4.32 -3.94
C ILE A 46 -4.79 3.24 -3.16
N TRP A 47 -4.60 3.29 -1.84
CA TRP A 47 -5.30 2.48 -0.84
C TRP A 47 -5.94 3.39 0.19
N LYS A 48 -6.99 2.94 0.86
CA LYS A 48 -7.48 3.58 2.09
C LYS A 48 -6.57 3.22 3.25
N TYR A 49 -6.38 4.17 4.18
CA TYR A 49 -5.63 3.90 5.41
C TYR A 49 -6.34 4.45 6.64
N ALA A 50 -6.04 3.87 7.80
CA ALA A 50 -6.44 4.42 9.10
C ALA A 50 -5.43 4.05 10.19
N PHE A 51 -5.17 4.98 11.10
CA PHE A 51 -4.46 4.72 12.34
C PHE A 51 -5.46 4.47 13.46
N THR A 52 -5.31 3.36 14.17
CA THR A 52 -6.22 2.98 15.25
C THR A 52 -5.46 2.61 16.52
N ALA A 53 -6.09 2.80 17.68
CA ALA A 53 -5.53 2.38 18.97
C ALA A 53 -5.75 0.89 19.27
N SER A 54 -6.49 0.19 18.43
CA SER A 54 -6.79 -1.24 18.60
C SER A 54 -6.68 -2.00 17.29
N ASN A 55 -6.52 -3.31 17.39
CA ASN A 55 -6.44 -4.21 16.23
C ASN A 55 -7.81 -4.52 15.59
N LYS A 56 -8.85 -3.77 15.91
CA LYS A 56 -10.16 -3.91 15.26
C LYS A 56 -10.21 -3.07 13.98
N ARG A 57 -10.82 -3.64 12.94
CA ARG A 57 -11.02 -2.91 11.67
C ARG A 57 -11.74 -1.58 11.94
N PRO A 58 -11.23 -0.45 11.43
CA PRO A 58 -11.86 0.84 11.60
C PRO A 58 -13.23 0.89 10.90
N VAL A 59 -14.17 1.61 11.49
CA VAL A 59 -15.47 1.91 10.87
C VAL A 59 -15.29 2.96 9.77
N ARG A 60 -14.32 3.87 9.95
CA ARG A 60 -13.99 4.94 9.01
C ARG A 60 -12.49 4.99 8.80
N PHE A 61 -12.08 5.16 7.55
CA PHE A 61 -10.70 5.39 7.17
C PHE A 61 -10.34 6.88 7.25
N ASP A 62 -9.08 7.17 7.57
CA ASP A 62 -8.56 8.53 7.71
C ASP A 62 -8.35 9.21 6.36
N GLY A 63 -8.07 8.43 5.31
CA GLY A 63 -7.83 8.96 3.97
C GLY A 63 -7.21 7.95 3.02
N ASP A 64 -6.48 8.48 2.05
CA ASP A 64 -5.79 7.73 1.01
C ASP A 64 -4.28 7.74 1.23
N ILE A 65 -3.65 6.61 0.95
CA ILE A 65 -2.19 6.44 0.98
C ILE A 65 -1.71 5.87 -0.34
N LEU A 66 -0.56 6.35 -0.81
CA LEU A 66 0.07 5.83 -2.02
C LEU A 66 1.00 4.66 -1.68
N VAL A 67 0.56 3.44 -1.90
CA VAL A 67 1.36 2.20 -1.77
C VAL A 67 2.32 2.08 -2.96
N PRO A 68 3.58 1.69 -2.79
CA PRO A 68 4.18 1.01 -1.65
C PRO A 68 4.91 1.91 -0.65
N PHE A 69 4.68 3.20 -0.66
CA PHE A 69 5.38 4.12 0.23
C PHE A 69 4.86 4.01 1.65
N SER A 70 5.78 3.96 2.62
CA SER A 70 5.44 3.95 4.03
C SER A 70 4.77 5.26 4.47
N PRO A 71 3.93 5.27 5.51
CA PRO A 71 3.13 6.44 5.88
C PRO A 71 3.97 7.66 6.27
N GLU A 72 5.19 7.48 6.75
CA GLU A 72 6.14 8.56 7.06
C GLU A 72 6.79 9.16 5.81
N ALA A 73 6.81 8.44 4.70
CA ALA A 73 7.41 8.92 3.47
C ALA A 73 6.55 10.03 2.82
N PRO A 74 7.14 11.14 2.34
CA PRO A 74 6.39 12.20 1.66
C PRO A 74 5.57 11.72 0.47
N LEU A 75 6.08 10.72 -0.26
CA LEU A 75 5.40 10.14 -1.42
C LEU A 75 4.13 9.37 -1.08
N SER A 76 4.00 8.89 0.16
CA SER A 76 2.76 8.24 0.62
C SER A 76 1.58 9.20 0.64
N GLY A 77 1.84 10.51 0.80
CA GLY A 77 0.83 11.54 1.01
C GLY A 77 0.36 11.68 2.46
N VAL A 78 0.80 10.82 3.38
CA VAL A 78 0.37 10.79 4.79
C VAL A 78 1.30 11.60 5.68
N ASN A 79 2.62 11.44 5.53
CA ASN A 79 3.67 12.13 6.30
C ASN A 79 3.49 11.96 7.83
N ARG A 80 3.15 10.77 8.28
CA ARG A 80 2.94 10.45 9.69
C ARG A 80 3.62 9.14 10.06
N GLN A 81 4.37 9.14 11.15
CA GLN A 81 4.96 7.94 11.71
C GLN A 81 3.95 7.18 12.57
N LEU A 82 3.94 5.85 12.45
CA LEU A 82 3.18 4.96 13.33
C LEU A 82 3.78 4.99 14.74
N LYS A 83 2.94 5.13 15.75
CA LYS A 83 3.37 5.07 17.16
C LYS A 83 3.35 3.64 17.68
N PRO A 84 4.12 3.31 18.73
CA PRO A 84 4.22 1.94 19.26
C PRO A 84 2.89 1.28 19.65
N ASN A 85 1.89 2.08 20.04
CA ASN A 85 0.58 1.60 20.48
C ASN A 85 -0.51 1.80 19.42
N GLU A 86 -0.14 1.96 18.19
CA GLU A 86 -1.08 2.15 17.08
C GLU A 86 -1.01 0.98 16.10
N TYR A 87 -2.12 0.77 15.43
CA TYR A 87 -2.27 -0.15 14.31
C TYR A 87 -2.53 0.66 13.04
N LEU A 88 -1.86 0.30 11.97
CA LEU A 88 -2.08 0.89 10.66
C LEU A 88 -2.87 -0.09 9.80
N TRP A 89 -4.02 0.34 9.38
CA TRP A 89 -4.91 -0.39 8.49
C TRP A 89 -4.77 0.09 7.07
N TYR A 90 -4.76 -0.86 6.16
CA TYR A 90 -4.85 -0.62 4.73
C TYR A 90 -6.05 -1.36 4.16
N GLU A 91 -6.76 -0.73 3.25
CA GLU A 91 -7.86 -1.38 2.54
C GLU A 91 -7.86 -0.98 1.07
N ARG A 92 -8.07 -1.97 0.21
CA ARG A 92 -8.28 -1.75 -1.21
C ARG A 92 -9.35 -2.71 -1.72
N ILE A 93 -10.27 -2.19 -2.52
CA ILE A 93 -11.21 -3.00 -3.29
C ILE A 93 -10.55 -3.30 -4.64
N VAL A 94 -10.52 -4.59 -4.98
CA VAL A 94 -9.97 -5.07 -6.25
C VAL A 94 -11.05 -5.86 -6.96
N THR A 95 -11.31 -5.51 -8.21
CA THR A 95 -12.29 -6.22 -9.05
C THR A 95 -11.53 -7.08 -10.06
N PHE A 96 -11.89 -8.34 -10.12
CA PHE A 96 -11.35 -9.29 -11.09
C PHE A 96 -12.45 -9.76 -12.03
N ASP A 97 -12.10 -9.92 -13.32
CA ASP A 97 -12.98 -10.57 -14.28
C ASP A 97 -12.92 -12.09 -14.06
N ILE A 98 -13.96 -12.63 -13.44
CA ILE A 98 -14.06 -14.06 -13.12
C ILE A 98 -14.10 -14.93 -14.39
N ASN A 99 -14.54 -14.39 -15.52
CA ASN A 99 -14.62 -15.13 -16.78
C ASN A 99 -13.24 -15.47 -17.37
N ARG A 100 -12.18 -14.83 -16.86
CA ARG A 100 -10.78 -15.14 -17.21
C ARG A 100 -10.20 -16.30 -16.41
N LEU A 101 -10.96 -16.84 -15.46
CA LEU A 101 -10.51 -17.92 -14.58
C LEU A 101 -11.02 -19.26 -15.10
N SER A 102 -10.14 -20.26 -15.13
CA SER A 102 -10.55 -21.64 -15.25
C SER A 102 -10.99 -22.19 -13.89
N ASP A 103 -11.74 -23.30 -13.88
CA ASP A 103 -12.26 -23.91 -12.65
C ASP A 103 -11.19 -24.25 -11.60
N ASN A 104 -9.95 -24.42 -12.03
CA ASN A 104 -8.80 -24.70 -11.16
C ASN A 104 -7.92 -23.49 -10.87
N SER A 105 -8.32 -22.29 -11.26
CA SER A 105 -7.54 -21.07 -11.02
C SER A 105 -7.52 -20.68 -9.54
N ARG A 106 -6.42 -20.07 -9.12
CA ARG A 106 -6.26 -19.52 -7.77
C ARG A 106 -5.72 -18.12 -7.86
N PHE A 107 -6.21 -17.22 -7.00
CA PHE A 107 -5.59 -15.93 -6.77
C PHE A 107 -4.51 -16.05 -5.70
N ILE A 108 -3.34 -15.54 -6.00
CA ILE A 108 -2.22 -15.49 -5.06
C ILE A 108 -1.87 -14.02 -4.86
N ILE A 109 -1.87 -13.56 -3.61
CA ILE A 109 -1.42 -12.21 -3.26
C ILE A 109 0.05 -12.30 -2.86
N HIS A 110 0.89 -11.51 -3.54
CA HIS A 110 2.31 -11.40 -3.24
C HIS A 110 2.59 -10.08 -2.53
N PHE A 111 3.22 -10.14 -1.37
CA PHE A 111 3.75 -8.99 -0.66
C PHE A 111 5.26 -8.91 -0.86
N GLY A 112 5.76 -7.78 -1.34
CA GLY A 112 7.19 -7.52 -1.44
C GLY A 112 7.83 -7.41 -0.07
N ALA A 113 7.18 -6.63 0.80
CA ALA A 113 7.52 -6.49 2.21
C ALA A 113 6.31 -5.94 2.98
N VAL A 114 6.16 -6.37 4.22
CA VAL A 114 5.25 -5.77 5.21
C VAL A 114 5.97 -5.83 6.55
N ASP A 115 6.32 -4.70 7.12
CA ASP A 115 7.10 -4.59 8.34
C ASP A 115 6.17 -4.40 9.55
N GLN A 116 6.39 -5.08 10.64
CA GLN A 116 7.12 -6.31 10.98
C GLN A 116 6.12 -7.43 11.20
N ILE A 117 4.95 -7.10 11.77
CA ILE A 117 3.84 -8.01 12.08
C ILE A 117 2.62 -7.52 11.33
N CYS A 118 2.05 -8.36 10.50
CA CYS A 118 0.83 -8.04 9.78
C CYS A 118 -0.23 -9.13 9.90
N SER A 119 -1.47 -8.73 9.69
CA SER A 119 -2.58 -9.64 9.46
C SER A 119 -3.24 -9.27 8.14
N VAL A 120 -3.48 -10.24 7.30
CA VAL A 120 -4.10 -10.04 5.99
C VAL A 120 -5.53 -10.57 6.03
N TYR A 121 -6.44 -9.81 5.45
CA TYR A 121 -7.86 -10.18 5.37
C TYR A 121 -8.32 -10.07 3.92
N VAL A 122 -9.05 -11.07 3.45
CA VAL A 122 -9.71 -11.07 2.16
C VAL A 122 -11.21 -11.21 2.40
N ASN A 123 -11.99 -10.21 1.98
CA ASN A 123 -13.43 -10.15 2.24
C ASN A 123 -13.82 -10.35 3.72
N GLY A 124 -12.98 -9.82 4.63
CA GLY A 124 -13.19 -9.92 6.08
C GLY A 124 -12.71 -11.24 6.72
N ILE A 125 -12.23 -12.20 5.96
CA ILE A 125 -11.67 -13.47 6.45
C ILE A 125 -10.15 -13.33 6.56
N LYS A 126 -9.59 -13.66 7.74
CA LYS A 126 -8.14 -13.65 8.01
C LYS A 126 -7.46 -14.87 7.41
#